data_f68c9765c13929e21bfd64b1f9cb1572
#
_entry.id   f68c9765c13929e21bfd64b1f9cb1572
#
_cell.length_a   1.000
_cell.length_b   1.000
_cell.length_c   1.000
_cell.angle_alpha   90.00
_cell.angle_beta   90.00
_cell.angle_gamma   90.00
#
_symmetry.space_group_name_H-M   'P 1'
#
loop_
_entity.id
_entity.type
_entity.pdbx_description
1 polymer ?
#
loop_
_entity_poly.entity_id
_entity_poly.type
_entity_poly.pdbx_seq_one_letter_code
_entity_poly.pdbx_strand_id
1 'polypeptide(L)'
;TELEAAVSVPRLVRGDIDLAIVLDWDNRPLSRPGGLCKAPLLEDLIDLAMPAGHPLADRPEVELREVAGEEWVSWPEGEFCHEWLMRTLRSEGIEPRVSHMAEEHHTQLALVAAGLGVAVTPRLGRGPVPQGVALVPVHHTLRRNIHAVWREDADRRPSIRAAVAALEKAAADITE
;
A
#
# COMPACT_ATOMS: atom_id res chain seq x y z
N THR A 1 15.62 -6.06 -6.56
CA THR A 1 15.61 -6.22 -5.10
C THR A 1 14.41 -5.47 -4.56
N GLU A 2 13.59 -6.12 -3.74
CA GLU A 2 12.49 -5.51 -3.01
C GLU A 2 13.04 -4.82 -1.75
N LEU A 3 12.67 -3.58 -1.53
CA LEU A 3 13.15 -2.75 -0.41
C LEU A 3 12.09 -1.69 -0.09
N GLU A 4 11.86 -1.46 1.17
CA GLU A 4 11.05 -0.34 1.65
C GLU A 4 11.62 1.02 1.22
N ALA A 5 10.75 2.03 1.05
CA ALA A 5 11.16 3.37 0.63
C ALA A 5 12.19 3.99 1.60
N ALA A 6 12.08 3.68 2.90
CA ALA A 6 13.03 4.11 3.92
C ALA A 6 14.46 3.61 3.68
N VAL A 7 14.62 2.49 2.96
CA VAL A 7 15.92 1.91 2.59
C VAL A 7 16.30 2.28 1.16
N SER A 8 15.36 2.17 0.21
CA SER A 8 15.62 2.38 -1.21
C SER A 8 15.94 3.83 -1.56
N VAL A 9 15.23 4.80 -0.97
CA VAL A 9 15.46 6.23 -1.25
C VAL A 9 16.85 6.70 -0.81
N PRO A 10 17.37 6.41 0.41
CA PRO A 10 18.75 6.72 0.76
C PRO A 10 19.79 6.04 -0.15
N ARG A 11 19.56 4.79 -0.59
CA ARG A 11 20.45 4.10 -1.54
C ARG A 11 20.45 4.76 -2.91
N LEU A 12 19.28 5.22 -3.36
CA LEU A 12 19.16 5.99 -4.60
C LEU A 12 19.96 7.30 -4.55
N VAL A 13 19.84 8.04 -3.43
CA VAL A 13 20.58 9.29 -3.21
C VAL A 13 22.09 9.06 -3.24
N ARG A 14 22.59 7.98 -2.63
CA ARG A 14 24.02 7.64 -2.66
C ARG A 14 24.50 7.08 -4.01
N GLY A 15 23.58 6.71 -4.91
CA GLY A 15 23.91 6.11 -6.19
C GLY A 15 24.17 4.60 -6.12
N ASP A 16 23.80 3.95 -5.04
CA ASP A 16 23.89 2.48 -4.89
C ASP A 16 22.89 1.77 -5.81
N ILE A 17 21.80 2.45 -6.16
CA ILE A 17 20.80 2.06 -7.15
C ILE A 17 20.50 3.24 -8.08
N ASP A 18 20.05 2.99 -9.29
CA ASP A 18 19.81 4.02 -10.29
C ASP A 18 18.35 4.46 -10.37
N LEU A 19 17.40 3.56 -10.06
CA LEU A 19 15.96 3.79 -10.09
C LEU A 19 15.30 2.97 -8.99
N ALA A 20 14.26 3.54 -8.36
CA ALA A 20 13.40 2.86 -7.40
C ALA A 20 11.93 3.03 -7.79
N ILE A 21 11.12 1.98 -7.56
CA ILE A 21 9.67 2.09 -7.51
C ILE A 21 9.31 2.23 -6.04
N VAL A 22 8.57 3.27 -5.72
CA VAL A 22 8.16 3.59 -4.35
C VAL A 22 6.68 3.88 -4.28
N LEU A 23 6.11 3.71 -3.12
CA LEU A 23 4.71 4.06 -2.87
C LEU A 23 4.61 5.19 -1.84
N ASP A 24 3.54 5.95 -1.93
CA ASP A 24 3.09 6.86 -0.89
C ASP A 24 1.56 6.83 -0.77
N TRP A 25 1.05 7.56 0.22
CA TRP A 25 -0.37 7.65 0.50
C TRP A 25 -0.80 9.11 0.48
N ASP A 26 -2.04 9.41 0.12
CA ASP A 26 -2.52 10.80 0.02
C ASP A 26 -2.31 11.59 1.31
N ASN A 27 -2.57 10.97 2.47
CA ASN A 27 -2.37 11.60 3.78
C ASN A 27 -0.96 11.39 4.37
N ARG A 28 -0.07 10.69 3.66
CA ARG A 28 1.32 10.46 4.01
C ARG A 28 2.20 10.40 2.76
N PRO A 29 2.43 11.55 2.10
CA PRO A 29 3.25 11.59 0.91
C PRO A 29 4.70 11.22 1.23
N LEU A 30 5.36 10.56 0.27
CA LEU A 30 6.77 10.23 0.38
C LEU A 30 7.62 11.49 0.52
N SER A 31 8.38 11.57 1.60
CA SER A 31 9.40 12.61 1.75
C SER A 31 10.47 12.43 0.68
N ARG A 32 10.58 13.41 -0.24
CA ARG A 32 11.54 13.38 -1.34
C ARG A 32 12.70 14.32 -1.02
N PRO A 33 13.90 13.79 -0.77
CA PRO A 33 15.12 14.60 -0.71
C PRO A 33 15.32 15.41 -2.01
N GLY A 34 15.92 16.59 -1.92
CA GLY A 34 16.32 17.33 -3.13
C GLY A 34 17.20 16.50 -4.05
N GLY A 35 17.20 16.80 -5.35
CA GLY A 35 18.01 16.11 -6.35
C GLY A 35 17.42 14.79 -6.87
N LEU A 36 16.14 14.51 -6.58
CA LEU A 36 15.41 13.35 -7.12
C LEU A 36 14.28 13.80 -8.06
N CYS A 37 14.15 13.11 -9.19
CA CYS A 37 12.98 13.13 -10.06
C CYS A 37 11.97 12.10 -9.62
N LYS A 38 10.69 12.34 -9.92
CA LYS A 38 9.56 11.45 -9.60
C LYS A 38 8.59 11.46 -10.78
N ALA A 39 8.20 10.29 -11.27
CA ALA A 39 7.12 10.11 -12.23
C ALA A 39 6.00 9.26 -11.60
N PRO A 40 4.73 9.69 -11.68
CA PRO A 40 3.61 8.87 -11.25
C PRO A 40 3.48 7.68 -12.21
N LEU A 41 3.22 6.49 -11.68
CA LEU A 41 2.96 5.29 -12.47
C LEU A 41 1.49 4.92 -12.43
N LEU A 42 0.94 4.66 -11.23
CA LEU A 42 -0.46 4.30 -11.06
C LEU A 42 -0.96 4.60 -9.64
N GLU A 43 -2.27 4.64 -9.51
CA GLU A 43 -2.98 4.61 -8.23
C GLU A 43 -3.48 3.19 -7.99
N ASP A 44 -3.33 2.68 -6.77
CA ASP A 44 -3.83 1.38 -6.37
C ASP A 44 -4.84 1.54 -5.24
N LEU A 45 -6.01 0.92 -5.42
CA LEU A 45 -7.10 0.98 -4.47
C LEU A 45 -6.91 -0.05 -3.35
N ILE A 46 -7.40 0.31 -2.18
CA ILE A 46 -7.31 -0.52 -0.98
C ILE A 46 -8.71 -0.96 -0.58
N ASP A 47 -8.89 -2.26 -0.42
CA ASP A 47 -10.12 -2.85 0.10
C ASP A 47 -9.95 -3.22 1.58
N LEU A 48 -11.05 -3.30 2.31
CA LEU A 48 -11.12 -3.90 3.64
C LEU A 48 -11.29 -5.40 3.49
N ALA A 49 -10.39 -6.17 4.08
CA ALA A 49 -10.46 -7.62 4.18
C ALA A 49 -11.08 -8.00 5.52
N MET A 50 -12.09 -8.86 5.50
CA MET A 50 -12.77 -9.36 6.68
C MET A 50 -13.12 -10.85 6.53
N PRO A 51 -13.41 -11.58 7.60
CA PRO A 51 -13.91 -12.95 7.48
C PRO A 51 -15.16 -13.00 6.62
N ALA A 52 -15.30 -14.02 5.75
CA ALA A 52 -16.44 -14.13 4.84
C ALA A 52 -17.81 -14.24 5.55
N GLY A 53 -17.81 -14.65 6.81
CA GLY A 53 -18.99 -14.67 7.67
C GLY A 53 -19.28 -13.38 8.42
N HIS A 54 -18.51 -12.32 8.18
CA HIS A 54 -18.71 -11.04 8.84
C HIS A 54 -20.02 -10.38 8.38
N PRO A 55 -20.79 -9.70 9.27
CA PRO A 55 -22.07 -9.08 8.92
C PRO A 55 -22.00 -8.07 7.76
N LEU A 56 -20.83 -7.50 7.50
CA LEU A 56 -20.60 -6.53 6.43
C LEU A 56 -20.01 -7.13 5.16
N ALA A 57 -19.75 -8.45 5.12
CA ALA A 57 -19.02 -9.11 4.03
C ALA A 57 -19.71 -9.00 2.65
N ASP A 58 -21.04 -8.94 2.64
CA ASP A 58 -21.85 -8.86 1.41
C ASP A 58 -22.21 -7.40 1.02
N ARG A 59 -21.67 -6.42 1.72
CA ARG A 59 -21.94 -5.01 1.42
C ARG A 59 -21.19 -4.57 0.16
N PRO A 60 -21.79 -3.71 -0.68
CA PRO A 60 -21.10 -3.15 -1.84
C PRO A 60 -19.95 -2.22 -1.46
N GLU A 61 -20.04 -1.60 -0.29
CA GLU A 61 -19.00 -0.77 0.34
C GLU A 61 -19.27 -0.63 1.84
N VAL A 62 -18.25 -0.25 2.60
CA VAL A 62 -18.31 -0.02 4.05
C VAL A 62 -17.58 1.27 4.42
N GLU A 63 -18.02 1.90 5.50
CA GLU A 63 -17.25 2.96 6.16
C GLU A 63 -16.29 2.35 7.19
N LEU A 64 -15.08 2.89 7.33
CA LEU A 64 -14.13 2.42 8.34
C LEU A 64 -14.71 2.43 9.75
N ARG A 65 -15.60 3.38 10.04
CA ARG A 65 -16.27 3.48 11.35
C ARG A 65 -17.17 2.29 11.68
N GLU A 66 -17.68 1.58 10.68
CA GLU A 66 -18.52 0.39 10.89
C GLU A 66 -17.70 -0.79 11.45
N VAL A 67 -16.38 -0.76 11.31
CA VAL A 67 -15.44 -1.77 11.84
C VAL A 67 -14.56 -1.22 12.98
N ALA A 68 -14.95 -0.11 13.60
CA ALA A 68 -14.20 0.51 14.70
C ALA A 68 -14.02 -0.41 15.92
N GLY A 69 -14.95 -1.36 16.11
CA GLY A 69 -14.91 -2.34 17.21
C GLY A 69 -14.09 -3.59 16.94
N GLU A 70 -13.61 -3.76 15.70
CA GLU A 70 -12.90 -4.97 15.28
C GLU A 70 -11.43 -4.98 15.75
N GLU A 71 -10.88 -6.18 15.86
CA GLU A 71 -9.44 -6.36 15.99
C GLU A 71 -8.78 -6.19 14.62
N TRP A 72 -7.59 -5.58 14.59
CA TRP A 72 -6.88 -5.30 13.35
C TRP A 72 -5.67 -6.19 13.18
N VAL A 73 -5.49 -6.67 11.95
CA VAL A 73 -4.25 -7.25 11.47
C VAL A 73 -3.52 -6.16 10.67
N SER A 74 -2.29 -5.87 11.05
CA SER A 74 -1.51 -4.76 10.49
C SER A 74 -0.09 -5.20 10.12
N TRP A 75 0.66 -4.29 9.53
CA TRP A 75 2.12 -4.41 9.43
C TRP A 75 2.78 -4.19 10.80
N PRO A 76 4.05 -4.62 10.98
CA PRO A 76 4.81 -4.35 12.19
C PRO A 76 4.88 -2.87 12.56
N GLU A 77 4.94 -2.59 13.86
CA GLU A 77 5.11 -1.22 14.37
C GLU A 77 6.40 -0.57 13.82
N GLY A 78 6.30 0.71 13.47
CA GLY A 78 7.41 1.48 12.91
C GLY A 78 7.51 1.39 11.38
N GLU A 79 6.78 0.49 10.74
CA GLU A 79 6.72 0.44 9.28
C GLU A 79 5.83 1.54 8.69
N PHE A 80 6.17 1.95 7.48
CA PHE A 80 5.49 3.03 6.78
C PHE A 80 3.97 2.77 6.61
N CYS A 81 3.60 1.56 6.25
CA CYS A 81 2.21 1.16 6.06
C CYS A 81 1.45 1.06 7.39
N HIS A 82 2.08 0.57 8.47
CA HIS A 82 1.48 0.56 9.80
C HIS A 82 1.14 1.98 10.27
N GLU A 83 2.10 2.89 10.21
CA GLU A 83 1.88 4.26 10.64
C GLU A 83 0.83 5.00 9.81
N TRP A 84 0.77 4.70 8.49
CA TRP A 84 -0.29 5.21 7.63
C TRP A 84 -1.65 4.70 8.08
N LEU A 85 -1.81 3.38 8.33
CA LEU A 85 -3.06 2.78 8.77
C LEU A 85 -3.52 3.39 10.09
N MET A 86 -2.62 3.48 11.08
CA MET A 86 -2.93 4.08 12.39
C MET A 86 -3.41 5.53 12.24
N ARG A 87 -2.74 6.31 11.41
CA ARG A 87 -3.13 7.70 11.13
C ARG A 87 -4.51 7.77 10.45
N THR A 88 -4.74 6.91 9.46
CA THR A 88 -6.01 6.87 8.73
C THR A 88 -7.16 6.52 9.65
N LEU A 89 -7.04 5.47 10.46
CA LEU A 89 -8.09 5.07 11.40
C LEU A 89 -8.37 6.17 12.44
N ARG A 90 -7.33 6.78 12.99
CA ARG A 90 -7.48 7.88 13.96
C ARG A 90 -8.13 9.13 13.34
N SER A 91 -7.87 9.42 12.06
CA SER A 91 -8.55 10.54 11.37
C SER A 91 -10.04 10.29 11.19
N GLU A 92 -10.49 9.04 11.19
CA GLU A 92 -11.89 8.63 11.20
C GLU A 92 -12.48 8.53 12.63
N GLY A 93 -11.70 8.89 13.65
CA GLY A 93 -12.13 8.82 15.06
C GLY A 93 -12.08 7.40 15.65
N ILE A 94 -11.33 6.49 15.02
CA ILE A 94 -11.15 5.11 15.44
C ILE A 94 -9.82 4.98 16.19
N GLU A 95 -9.83 4.47 17.43
CA GLU A 95 -8.61 4.03 18.08
C GLU A 95 -8.43 2.53 17.80
N PRO A 96 -7.48 2.17 16.90
CA PRO A 96 -7.37 0.79 16.43
C PRO A 96 -6.80 -0.14 17.49
N ARG A 97 -7.38 -1.34 17.59
CA ARG A 97 -6.87 -2.43 18.41
C ARG A 97 -6.12 -3.40 17.51
N VAL A 98 -4.80 -3.24 17.40
CA VAL A 98 -3.95 -4.13 16.61
C VAL A 98 -3.58 -5.33 17.45
N SER A 99 -4.14 -6.50 17.12
CA SER A 99 -3.89 -7.76 17.84
C SER A 99 -2.89 -8.67 17.13
N HIS A 100 -2.71 -8.47 15.82
CA HIS A 100 -1.80 -9.30 15.02
C HIS A 100 -1.02 -8.43 14.04
N MET A 101 0.23 -8.82 13.77
CA MET A 101 1.10 -8.13 12.83
C MET A 101 1.76 -9.14 11.89
N ALA A 102 1.82 -8.78 10.59
CA ALA A 102 2.54 -9.56 9.58
C ALA A 102 2.97 -8.62 8.45
N GLU A 103 4.17 -8.82 7.92
CA GLU A 103 4.72 -8.02 6.82
C GLU A 103 3.99 -8.26 5.50
N GLU A 104 3.70 -9.54 5.22
CA GLU A 104 3.19 -9.99 3.94
C GLU A 104 1.67 -10.01 3.88
N HIS A 105 1.08 -9.45 2.83
CA HIS A 105 -0.37 -9.44 2.64
C HIS A 105 -1.01 -10.82 2.69
N HIS A 106 -0.36 -11.86 2.12
CA HIS A 106 -0.91 -13.21 2.16
C HIS A 106 -1.02 -13.77 3.57
N THR A 107 -0.08 -13.41 4.46
CA THR A 107 -0.12 -13.79 5.88
C THR A 107 -1.22 -13.02 6.60
N GLN A 108 -1.36 -11.71 6.33
CA GLN A 108 -2.46 -10.92 6.88
C GLN A 108 -3.81 -11.50 6.49
N LEU A 109 -4.01 -11.83 5.19
CA LEU A 109 -5.25 -12.44 4.71
C LEU A 109 -5.51 -13.83 5.29
N ALA A 110 -4.46 -14.62 5.58
CA ALA A 110 -4.60 -15.91 6.28
C ALA A 110 -5.09 -15.73 7.72
N LEU A 111 -4.60 -14.71 8.42
CA LEU A 111 -5.08 -14.35 9.78
C LEU A 111 -6.54 -13.88 9.74
N VAL A 112 -6.93 -13.08 8.74
CA VAL A 112 -8.32 -12.69 8.53
C VAL A 112 -9.20 -13.91 8.24
N ALA A 113 -8.76 -14.84 7.38
CA ALA A 113 -9.48 -16.08 7.09
C ALA A 113 -9.70 -16.94 8.34
N ALA A 114 -8.77 -16.88 9.30
CA ALA A 114 -8.87 -17.55 10.59
C ALA A 114 -9.79 -16.83 11.59
N GLY A 115 -10.38 -15.69 11.22
CA GLY A 115 -11.28 -14.93 12.11
C GLY A 115 -10.56 -14.11 13.18
N LEU A 116 -9.28 -13.80 12.96
CA LEU A 116 -8.45 -13.11 13.96
C LEU A 116 -8.50 -11.57 13.85
N GLY A 117 -9.33 -11.05 12.97
CA GLY A 117 -9.54 -9.61 12.82
C GLY A 117 -9.81 -9.20 11.36
N VAL A 118 -9.75 -7.91 11.11
CA VAL A 118 -9.87 -7.29 9.79
C VAL A 118 -8.53 -6.68 9.37
N ALA A 119 -8.34 -6.50 8.06
CA ALA A 119 -7.12 -5.88 7.52
C ALA A 119 -7.48 -4.99 6.34
N VAL A 120 -6.57 -4.08 5.97
CA VAL A 120 -6.64 -3.40 4.67
C VAL A 120 -5.69 -4.09 3.70
N THR A 121 -6.10 -4.26 2.46
CA THR A 121 -5.28 -4.92 1.45
C THR A 121 -5.34 -4.19 0.10
N PRO A 122 -4.20 -3.94 -0.54
CA PRO A 122 -4.18 -3.33 -1.86
C PRO A 122 -4.75 -4.29 -2.91
N ARG A 123 -5.32 -3.75 -3.97
CA ARG A 123 -5.79 -4.57 -5.10
C ARG A 123 -4.63 -5.09 -5.92
N LEU A 124 -3.63 -4.26 -6.12
CA LEU A 124 -2.42 -4.64 -6.85
C LEU A 124 -1.48 -5.45 -5.96
N GLY A 125 -1.06 -6.60 -6.47
CA GLY A 125 -0.03 -7.43 -5.83
C GLY A 125 -0.48 -8.28 -4.64
N ARG A 126 -1.77 -8.23 -4.24
CA ARG A 126 -2.27 -9.03 -3.10
C ARG A 126 -2.31 -10.54 -3.34
N GLY A 127 -2.18 -10.97 -4.61
CA GLY A 127 -2.28 -12.37 -4.97
C GLY A 127 -3.70 -12.96 -4.84
N PRO A 128 -3.85 -14.29 -4.86
CA PRO A 128 -5.13 -14.95 -4.67
C PRO A 128 -5.70 -14.70 -3.28
N VAL A 129 -6.98 -14.37 -3.21
CA VAL A 129 -7.69 -14.19 -1.93
C VAL A 129 -8.04 -15.57 -1.35
N PRO A 130 -7.66 -15.88 -0.10
CA PRO A 130 -7.99 -17.15 0.53
C PRO A 130 -9.50 -17.36 0.65
N GLN A 131 -9.93 -18.62 0.60
CA GLN A 131 -11.29 -18.96 1.02
C GLN A 131 -11.51 -18.49 2.48
N GLY A 132 -12.70 -17.96 2.75
CA GLY A 132 -13.03 -17.44 4.08
C GLY A 132 -12.70 -15.96 4.27
N VAL A 133 -12.21 -15.25 3.25
CA VAL A 133 -12.03 -13.80 3.26
C VAL A 133 -12.99 -13.13 2.27
N ALA A 134 -13.70 -12.13 2.73
CA ALA A 134 -14.42 -11.17 1.89
C ALA A 134 -13.59 -9.89 1.75
N LEU A 135 -13.58 -9.30 0.56
CA LEU A 135 -12.98 -8.00 0.28
C LEU A 135 -14.08 -7.01 -0.03
N VAL A 136 -14.15 -5.95 0.76
CA VAL A 136 -15.20 -4.95 0.63
C VAL A 136 -14.56 -3.58 0.38
N PRO A 137 -14.98 -2.85 -0.66
CA PRO A 137 -14.54 -1.49 -0.91
C PRO A 137 -14.83 -0.58 0.30
N VAL A 138 -13.94 0.39 0.55
CA VAL A 138 -14.13 1.41 1.57
C VAL A 138 -14.76 2.65 0.92
N HIS A 139 -15.82 3.20 1.51
CA HIS A 139 -16.60 4.33 0.99
C HIS A 139 -15.71 5.52 0.62
N HIS A 140 -14.92 6.04 1.50
CA HIS A 140 -13.90 7.03 1.15
C HIS A 140 -12.66 6.28 0.67
N THR A 141 -12.61 6.02 -0.64
CA THR A 141 -11.62 5.17 -1.29
C THR A 141 -10.20 5.40 -0.76
N LEU A 142 -9.69 4.41 -0.07
CA LEU A 142 -8.29 4.39 0.33
C LEU A 142 -7.44 4.07 -0.89
N ARG A 143 -6.37 4.83 -1.08
CA ARG A 143 -5.47 4.63 -2.23
C ARG A 143 -4.03 4.87 -1.87
N ARG A 144 -3.15 4.15 -2.55
CA ARG A 144 -1.72 4.41 -2.55
C ARG A 144 -1.27 4.81 -3.95
N ASN A 145 -0.31 5.72 -4.01
CA ASN A 145 0.26 6.18 -5.26
C ASN A 145 1.60 5.48 -5.47
N ILE A 146 1.80 4.91 -6.65
CA ILE A 146 3.03 4.23 -7.01
C ILE A 146 3.80 5.10 -7.99
N HIS A 147 5.10 5.28 -7.73
CA HIS A 147 5.96 6.19 -8.46
C HIS A 147 7.28 5.55 -8.83
N ALA A 148 7.82 5.94 -9.99
CA ALA A 148 9.23 5.78 -10.27
C ALA A 148 10.02 6.98 -9.75
N VAL A 149 11.16 6.74 -9.12
CA VAL A 149 12.04 7.78 -8.58
C VAL A 149 13.48 7.51 -9.01
N TRP A 150 14.19 8.54 -9.44
CA TRP A 150 15.61 8.47 -9.86
C TRP A 150 16.33 9.78 -9.55
N ARG A 151 17.66 9.78 -9.63
CA ARG A 151 18.44 11.00 -9.40
C ARG A 151 18.30 11.98 -10.57
N GLU A 152 18.22 13.26 -10.28
CA GLU A 152 18.13 14.33 -11.27
C GLU A 152 19.35 14.37 -12.21
N ASP A 153 20.55 14.08 -11.69
CA ASP A 153 21.76 14.01 -12.50
C ASP A 153 21.77 12.84 -13.50
N ALA A 154 20.94 11.82 -13.25
CA ALA A 154 20.75 10.67 -14.12
C ALA A 154 19.58 10.82 -15.11
N ASP A 155 18.79 11.88 -15.02
CA ASP A 155 17.57 12.08 -15.84
C ASP A 155 17.81 11.98 -17.34
N ARG A 156 18.97 12.42 -17.81
CA ARG A 156 19.33 12.38 -19.23
C ARG A 156 19.95 11.05 -19.68
N ARG A 157 20.18 10.09 -18.79
CA ARG A 157 20.74 8.80 -19.17
C ARG A 157 19.73 8.00 -19.98
N PRO A 158 20.12 7.48 -21.18
CA PRO A 158 19.18 6.73 -22.02
C PRO A 158 18.57 5.51 -21.33
N SER A 159 19.34 4.82 -20.47
CA SER A 159 18.88 3.66 -19.71
C SER A 159 17.78 4.02 -18.71
N ILE A 160 17.91 5.16 -18.00
CA ILE A 160 16.89 5.65 -17.06
C ILE A 160 15.61 6.02 -17.81
N ARG A 161 15.73 6.79 -18.88
CA ARG A 161 14.57 7.19 -19.71
C ARG A 161 13.84 5.98 -20.29
N ALA A 162 14.59 5.00 -20.79
CA ALA A 162 14.00 3.77 -21.32
C ALA A 162 13.29 2.96 -20.22
N ALA A 163 13.88 2.86 -19.02
CA ALA A 163 13.28 2.17 -17.90
C ALA A 163 11.99 2.87 -17.42
N VAL A 164 12.02 4.21 -17.26
CA VAL A 164 10.83 4.98 -16.86
C VAL A 164 9.72 4.83 -17.89
N ALA A 165 10.02 5.00 -19.20
CA ALA A 165 9.02 4.83 -20.25
C ALA A 165 8.42 3.41 -20.29
N ALA A 166 9.23 2.37 -20.03
CA ALA A 166 8.73 1.00 -19.95
C ALA A 166 7.80 0.79 -18.73
N LEU A 167 8.13 1.41 -17.58
CA LEU A 167 7.30 1.36 -16.39
C LEU A 167 5.97 2.11 -16.60
N GLU A 168 6.00 3.30 -17.19
CA GLU A 168 4.79 4.08 -17.50
C GLU A 168 3.86 3.30 -18.45
N LYS A 169 4.45 2.66 -19.47
CA LYS A 169 3.67 1.80 -20.38
C LYS A 169 3.05 0.61 -19.65
N ALA A 170 3.84 -0.11 -18.86
CA ALA A 170 3.34 -1.25 -18.10
C ALA A 170 2.25 -0.84 -17.09
N ALA A 171 2.37 0.34 -16.48
CA ALA A 171 1.37 0.90 -15.59
C ALA A 171 0.04 1.21 -16.32
N ALA A 172 0.11 1.77 -17.52
CA ALA A 172 -1.06 2.03 -18.35
C ALA A 172 -1.80 0.73 -18.71
N ASP A 173 -1.06 -0.34 -19.08
CA ASP A 173 -1.62 -1.65 -19.42
C ASP A 173 -2.34 -2.32 -18.21
N ILE A 174 -2.02 -1.96 -16.96
CA ILE A 174 -2.69 -2.47 -15.75
C ILE A 174 -3.99 -1.71 -15.46
N THR A 175 -4.09 -0.46 -15.91
CA THR A 175 -5.23 0.43 -15.58
C THR A 175 -6.39 0.26 -16.58
N GLU A 176 -6.16 -0.34 -17.75
CA GLU A 176 -7.19 -0.72 -18.73
C GLU A 176 -7.89 -2.05 -18.34
#